data_bbd3c47213161ef088f582e68f415f09
#
_entry.id   bbd3c47213161ef088f582e68f415f09
#
_cell.length_a   1.000
_cell.length_b   1.000
_cell.length_c   1.000
_cell.angle_alpha   90.00
_cell.angle_beta   90.00
_cell.angle_gamma   90.00
#
_symmetry.space_group_name_H-M   'P 1'
#
loop_
_entity.id
_entity.type
_entity.pdbx_description
1 polymer ?
#
loop_
_entity_poly.entity_id
_entity_poly.type
_entity_poly.pdbx_seq_one_letter_code
_entity_poly.pdbx_strand_id
1 'polypeptide(L)'
;MSIRPDSTMFAALYGELVVHPWRDPLVASSSSDAYSLFVARSSAMGWLTEAEENAVGGLWGMNDAGHDPAPAPAPRSRPPRVAWFQVSLTGPVPDGRPLPVQAFLSCADDVVARIGTAHLRAVQLLLPVQSLDASPGAGAVMPLLQDAGWFAGGDPRLRARVRVTLDGGQDPSVRSAAPGILRWVREFDQDVFRCDAVSVTDDDDLVLEPAVIDEVWLGPAHHRVTFHGTLAEWSLEALGWLAAFLADAGSRHGVATPLMLTAGLSAEPDTRLG
;
A
#
# COMPACT_ATOMS: atom_id res chain seq x y z
N MET A 1 0.60 25.87 -2.39
CA MET A 1 -0.24 24.83 -3.04
C MET A 1 -1.08 24.20 -1.96
N SER A 2 -2.41 24.29 -2.01
CA SER A 2 -3.28 23.72 -0.95
C SER A 2 -3.34 22.22 -1.18
N ILE A 3 -2.81 21.44 -0.25
CA ILE A 3 -2.95 19.97 -0.24
C ILE A 3 -4.43 19.67 -0.17
N ARG A 4 -4.97 18.96 -1.16
CA ARG A 4 -6.31 18.40 -1.06
C ARG A 4 -6.18 17.12 -0.25
N PRO A 5 -6.74 17.04 0.97
CA PRO A 5 -6.67 15.81 1.77
C PRO A 5 -7.24 14.59 1.02
N ASP A 6 -8.15 14.83 0.10
CA ASP A 6 -8.88 13.82 -0.67
C ASP A 6 -8.03 13.05 -1.71
N SER A 7 -6.78 13.43 -1.94
CA SER A 7 -5.90 12.80 -2.95
C SER A 7 -4.60 12.23 -2.37
N THR A 8 -4.54 12.08 -1.05
CA THR A 8 -3.33 11.60 -0.37
C THR A 8 -3.17 10.10 -0.51
N MET A 9 -2.00 9.66 -0.99
CA MET A 9 -1.50 8.31 -0.79
C MET A 9 -0.47 8.31 0.34
N PHE A 10 -0.56 7.32 1.20
CA PHE A 10 0.38 7.12 2.30
C PHE A 10 0.79 5.66 2.39
N ALA A 11 2.04 5.41 2.76
CA ALA A 11 2.54 4.08 3.08
C ALA A 11 3.33 4.10 4.37
N ALA A 12 3.05 3.19 5.29
CA ALA A 12 3.86 2.89 6.46
C ALA A 12 4.33 1.43 6.38
N LEU A 13 5.61 1.23 6.54
CA LEU A 13 6.29 -0.05 6.49
C LEU A 13 6.65 -0.48 7.90
N TYR A 14 6.31 -1.71 8.26
CA TYR A 14 6.49 -2.25 9.62
C TYR A 14 7.33 -3.52 9.57
N GLY A 15 8.30 -3.61 10.47
CA GLY A 15 9.21 -4.76 10.52
C GLY A 15 10.54 -4.41 11.17
N GLU A 16 11.62 -4.89 10.58
CA GLU A 16 12.98 -4.61 10.98
C GLU A 16 13.73 -3.95 9.82
N LEU A 17 14.48 -2.89 10.10
CA LEU A 17 15.36 -2.23 9.15
C LEU A 17 16.79 -2.24 9.68
N VAL A 18 17.66 -3.01 9.05
CA VAL A 18 19.09 -3.04 9.34
C VAL A 18 19.79 -2.02 8.45
N VAL A 19 20.12 -0.87 9.04
CA VAL A 19 20.79 0.23 8.32
C VAL A 19 22.14 -0.23 7.79
N HIS A 20 22.48 0.15 6.56
CA HIS A 20 23.75 -0.21 5.97
C HIS A 20 24.95 0.37 6.75
N PRO A 21 26.04 -0.39 6.96
CA PRO A 21 27.18 0.06 7.76
C PRO A 21 27.88 1.31 7.23
N TRP A 22 27.77 1.59 5.93
CA TRP A 22 28.37 2.80 5.32
C TRP A 22 27.51 4.06 5.50
N ARG A 23 26.31 3.95 6.07
CA ARG A 23 25.48 5.10 6.41
C ARG A 23 25.80 5.54 7.82
N ASP A 24 26.78 6.40 7.94
CA ASP A 24 27.12 7.01 9.25
C ASP A 24 25.99 7.98 9.65
N PRO A 25 25.29 7.73 10.79
CA PRO A 25 24.26 8.62 11.28
C PRO A 25 24.78 10.01 11.65
N LEU A 26 26.09 10.17 11.86
CA LEU A 26 26.74 11.46 12.17
C LEU A 26 27.09 12.26 10.91
N VAL A 27 27.18 11.60 9.75
CA VAL A 27 27.55 12.22 8.47
C VAL A 27 26.35 12.24 7.51
N ALA A 28 25.23 11.67 7.88
CA ALA A 28 24.02 11.71 7.06
C ALA A 28 23.63 13.17 6.79
N SER A 29 24.14 13.68 5.67
CA SER A 29 23.71 14.97 5.12
C SER A 29 22.20 14.90 4.88
N SER A 30 21.50 16.01 5.00
CA SER A 30 20.06 16.12 4.71
C SER A 30 19.67 15.58 3.33
N SER A 31 20.62 15.46 2.39
CA SER A 31 20.43 14.87 1.05
C SER A 31 20.35 13.33 1.02
N SER A 32 20.51 12.66 2.15
CA SER A 32 20.50 11.20 2.26
C SER A 32 19.34 10.66 3.12
N ASP A 33 18.46 11.52 3.60
CA ASP A 33 17.27 11.09 4.34
C ASP A 33 16.21 10.45 3.41
N ALA A 34 15.21 9.81 4.00
CA ALA A 34 14.16 9.14 3.24
C ALA A 34 13.41 10.10 2.30
N TYR A 35 13.17 11.33 2.75
CA TYR A 35 12.48 12.35 1.96
C TYR A 35 13.27 12.71 0.70
N SER A 36 14.55 13.09 0.87
CA SER A 36 15.40 13.50 -0.25
C SER A 36 15.64 12.37 -1.25
N LEU A 37 15.80 11.13 -0.75
CA LEU A 37 15.94 9.95 -1.60
C LEU A 37 14.66 9.67 -2.40
N PHE A 38 13.47 9.81 -1.75
CA PHE A 38 12.20 9.59 -2.43
C PHE A 38 11.94 10.65 -3.51
N VAL A 39 12.22 11.93 -3.21
CA VAL A 39 12.16 13.01 -4.19
C VAL A 39 13.09 12.72 -5.38
N ALA A 40 14.36 12.41 -5.10
CA ALA A 40 15.34 12.12 -6.16
C ALA A 40 14.91 10.93 -7.04
N ARG A 41 14.39 9.85 -6.43
CA ARG A 41 13.91 8.68 -7.17
C ARG A 41 12.66 8.99 -7.98
N SER A 42 11.67 9.66 -7.39
CA SER A 42 10.44 10.07 -8.08
C SER A 42 10.72 10.98 -9.27
N SER A 43 11.63 11.94 -9.12
CA SER A 43 12.06 12.83 -10.21
C SER A 43 12.74 12.04 -11.33
N ALA A 44 13.68 11.15 -10.99
CA ALA A 44 14.40 10.35 -11.97
C ALA A 44 13.47 9.44 -12.80
N MET A 45 12.34 9.02 -12.23
CA MET A 45 11.32 8.21 -12.90
C MET A 45 10.26 9.04 -13.62
N GLY A 46 10.27 10.37 -13.49
CA GLY A 46 9.25 11.26 -14.04
C GLY A 46 7.90 11.16 -13.32
N TRP A 47 7.88 10.65 -12.08
CA TRP A 47 6.67 10.49 -11.27
C TRP A 47 6.38 11.71 -10.40
N LEU A 48 7.42 12.47 -10.03
CA LEU A 48 7.26 13.69 -9.26
C LEU A 48 6.75 14.81 -10.15
N THR A 49 5.71 15.49 -9.69
CA THR A 49 5.27 16.73 -10.31
C THR A 49 6.09 17.87 -9.76
N GLU A 50 6.83 18.54 -10.63
CA GLU A 50 7.59 19.72 -10.27
C GLU A 50 6.65 20.93 -10.13
N ALA A 51 7.00 21.87 -9.25
CA ALA A 51 6.17 23.04 -8.95
C ALA A 51 6.19 24.11 -10.05
N GLU A 52 6.82 23.87 -11.20
CA GLU A 52 6.87 24.80 -12.31
C GLU A 52 5.55 24.82 -13.08
N GLU A 53 5.06 26.03 -13.42
CA GLU A 53 3.76 26.30 -14.07
C GLU A 53 3.54 25.59 -15.42
N ASN A 54 4.59 24.99 -16.00
CA ASN A 54 4.55 24.30 -17.30
C ASN A 54 5.05 22.83 -17.22
N ALA A 55 5.25 22.27 -16.03
CA ALA A 55 5.65 20.89 -15.90
C ALA A 55 4.50 19.96 -16.33
N VAL A 56 4.63 19.42 -17.53
CA VAL A 56 3.70 18.42 -18.06
C VAL A 56 4.15 17.06 -17.52
N GLY A 57 3.37 16.49 -16.66
CA GLY A 57 3.56 15.11 -16.21
C GLY A 57 4.06 15.01 -14.78
N GLY A 58 3.70 13.94 -14.18
CA GLY A 58 3.97 13.55 -12.82
C GLY A 58 2.72 12.92 -12.25
N LEU A 59 2.90 11.96 -11.37
CA LEU A 59 1.79 11.24 -10.75
C LEU A 59 1.40 11.91 -9.44
N TRP A 60 2.39 12.49 -8.73
CA TRP A 60 2.18 13.05 -7.40
C TRP A 60 3.14 14.20 -7.07
N GLY A 61 2.74 15.02 -6.09
CA GLY A 61 3.59 15.93 -5.34
C GLY A 61 4.03 15.28 -4.03
N MET A 62 5.26 15.56 -3.60
CA MET A 62 5.79 15.07 -2.33
C MET A 62 5.24 15.85 -1.16
N ASN A 63 4.78 15.15 -0.11
CA ASN A 63 4.33 15.76 1.14
C ASN A 63 5.35 15.52 2.25
N ASP A 64 5.60 14.23 2.58
CA ASP A 64 6.46 13.86 3.71
C ASP A 64 7.03 12.45 3.52
N ALA A 65 8.18 12.17 4.11
CA ALA A 65 8.72 10.83 4.26
C ALA A 65 9.72 10.79 5.41
N GLY A 66 9.87 9.61 6.00
CA GLY A 66 10.85 9.40 7.03
C GLY A 66 11.15 7.92 7.27
N HIS A 67 12.16 7.68 8.10
CA HIS A 67 12.43 6.37 8.65
C HIS A 67 12.68 6.51 10.15
N ASP A 68 12.19 5.54 10.92
CA ASP A 68 12.40 5.52 12.35
C ASP A 68 13.76 4.86 12.64
N PRO A 69 14.58 5.45 13.53
CA PRO A 69 15.78 4.77 14.00
C PRO A 69 15.39 3.46 14.68
N ALA A 70 16.26 2.43 14.54
CA ALA A 70 16.00 1.08 15.04
C ALA A 70 15.25 1.09 16.38
N PRO A 71 14.00 0.67 16.45
CA PRO A 71 13.22 0.75 17.66
C PRO A 71 13.73 -0.25 18.70
N ALA A 72 13.47 0.05 19.98
CA ALA A 72 13.63 -0.95 21.03
C ALA A 72 12.85 -2.23 20.67
N PRO A 73 13.29 -3.43 21.10
CA PRO A 73 12.64 -4.68 20.75
C PRO A 73 11.15 -4.63 21.12
N ALA A 74 10.32 -4.62 20.08
CA ALA A 74 8.86 -4.58 20.20
C ALA A 74 8.29 -6.01 20.31
N PRO A 75 7.12 -6.20 20.92
CA PRO A 75 6.40 -7.47 20.89
C PRO A 75 6.20 -7.93 19.44
N ARG A 76 6.35 -9.23 19.18
CA ARG A 76 6.16 -9.81 17.84
C ARG A 76 4.76 -9.57 17.24
N SER A 77 3.78 -9.31 18.09
CA SER A 77 2.39 -8.99 17.70
C SER A 77 2.20 -7.61 17.09
N ARG A 78 3.13 -6.67 17.36
CA ARG A 78 3.08 -5.31 16.78
C ARG A 78 4.46 -4.94 16.27
N PRO A 79 4.77 -5.22 15.01
CA PRO A 79 6.04 -4.83 14.44
C PRO A 79 6.19 -3.30 14.46
N PRO A 80 7.38 -2.76 14.77
CA PRO A 80 7.62 -1.34 14.76
C PRO A 80 7.51 -0.79 13.33
N ARG A 81 7.09 0.47 13.20
CA ARG A 81 7.20 1.18 11.93
C ARG A 81 8.67 1.48 11.67
N VAL A 82 9.13 1.21 10.46
CA VAL A 82 10.53 1.42 10.05
C VAL A 82 10.70 2.54 9.03
N ALA A 83 9.66 2.81 8.23
CA ALA A 83 9.66 3.92 7.29
C ALA A 83 8.22 4.33 6.96
N TRP A 84 8.03 5.57 6.47
CA TRP A 84 6.77 6.05 5.93
C TRP A 84 7.00 7.03 4.79
N PHE A 85 6.01 7.12 3.89
CA PHE A 85 6.01 7.97 2.72
C PHE A 85 4.61 8.54 2.49
N GLN A 86 4.53 9.82 2.16
CA GLN A 86 3.27 10.50 1.89
C GLN A 86 3.38 11.38 0.65
N VAL A 87 2.43 11.20 -0.25
CA VAL A 87 2.34 11.98 -1.48
C VAL A 87 0.90 12.41 -1.73
N SER A 88 0.69 13.46 -2.53
CA SER A 88 -0.63 13.83 -3.03
C SER A 88 -0.69 13.67 -4.53
N LEU A 89 -1.71 12.96 -5.05
CA LEU A 89 -1.98 12.90 -6.47
C LEU A 89 -2.18 14.30 -7.04
N THR A 90 -1.63 14.56 -8.21
CA THR A 90 -1.72 15.89 -8.84
C THR A 90 -3.08 16.19 -9.46
N GLY A 91 -3.88 15.14 -9.65
CA GLY A 91 -5.24 15.24 -10.20
C GLY A 91 -6.00 13.93 -10.06
N PRO A 92 -7.23 13.88 -10.59
CA PRO A 92 -7.97 12.64 -10.72
C PRO A 92 -7.15 11.62 -11.52
N VAL A 93 -7.30 10.35 -11.16
CA VAL A 93 -6.68 9.28 -11.94
C VAL A 93 -7.35 9.23 -13.32
N PRO A 94 -6.59 9.25 -14.41
CA PRO A 94 -7.18 9.19 -15.75
C PRO A 94 -8.00 7.91 -15.95
N ASP A 95 -9.07 8.01 -16.74
CA ASP A 95 -9.94 6.90 -17.08
C ASP A 95 -9.14 5.69 -17.59
N GLY A 96 -9.48 4.52 -17.11
CA GLY A 96 -8.80 3.29 -17.49
C GLY A 96 -7.40 3.10 -16.89
N ARG A 97 -6.99 3.93 -15.94
CA ARG A 97 -5.74 3.77 -15.20
C ARG A 97 -6.01 3.37 -13.76
N PRO A 98 -5.22 2.45 -13.20
CA PRO A 98 -5.27 2.15 -11.77
C PRO A 98 -4.65 3.28 -10.95
N LEU A 99 -4.93 3.30 -9.63
CA LEU A 99 -4.14 4.11 -8.71
C LEU A 99 -2.65 3.78 -8.86
N PRO A 100 -1.75 4.78 -8.87
CA PRO A 100 -0.32 4.57 -9.09
C PRO A 100 0.41 3.99 -7.85
N VAL A 101 -0.23 3.04 -7.16
CA VAL A 101 0.28 2.46 -5.91
C VAL A 101 1.51 1.61 -6.15
N GLN A 102 1.58 0.89 -7.30
CA GLN A 102 2.79 0.12 -7.65
C GLN A 102 4.00 1.04 -7.82
N ALA A 103 3.88 2.11 -8.58
CA ALA A 103 4.96 3.08 -8.75
C ALA A 103 5.37 3.70 -7.41
N PHE A 104 4.38 4.03 -6.56
CA PHE A 104 4.60 4.60 -5.23
C PHE A 104 5.37 3.64 -4.32
N LEU A 105 4.96 2.37 -4.23
CA LEU A 105 5.64 1.37 -3.42
C LEU A 105 6.98 0.94 -4.00
N SER A 106 7.14 0.90 -5.32
CA SER A 106 8.44 0.66 -5.97
C SER A 106 9.44 1.76 -5.61
N CYS A 107 9.00 3.03 -5.61
CA CYS A 107 9.84 4.14 -5.16
C CYS A 107 10.22 4.01 -3.68
N ALA A 108 9.27 3.64 -2.81
CA ALA A 108 9.51 3.42 -1.39
C ALA A 108 10.51 2.27 -1.15
N ASP A 109 10.40 1.18 -1.90
CA ASP A 109 11.30 0.02 -1.83
C ASP A 109 12.73 0.40 -2.19
N ASP A 110 12.90 1.10 -3.31
CA ASP A 110 14.20 1.60 -3.76
C ASP A 110 14.86 2.53 -2.71
N VAL A 111 14.06 3.37 -2.05
CA VAL A 111 14.54 4.26 -0.98
C VAL A 111 14.97 3.46 0.24
N VAL A 112 14.13 2.54 0.69
CA VAL A 112 14.43 1.68 1.85
C VAL A 112 15.67 0.84 1.59
N ALA A 113 15.82 0.26 0.38
CA ALA A 113 17.00 -0.49 -0.03
C ALA A 113 18.29 0.37 -0.05
N ARG A 114 18.17 1.69 -0.21
CA ARG A 114 19.31 2.63 -0.07
C ARG A 114 19.64 2.93 1.38
N ILE A 115 18.67 2.82 2.28
CA ILE A 115 18.88 3.05 3.71
C ILE A 115 19.42 1.80 4.39
N GLY A 116 18.89 0.62 4.07
CA GLY A 116 19.26 -0.61 4.73
C GLY A 116 18.61 -1.84 4.10
N THR A 117 18.71 -2.96 4.79
CA THR A 117 17.97 -4.19 4.45
C THR A 117 16.72 -4.26 5.32
N ALA A 118 15.54 -4.27 4.68
CA ALA A 118 14.27 -4.34 5.38
C ALA A 118 13.73 -5.78 5.42
N HIS A 119 13.23 -6.18 6.59
CA HIS A 119 12.48 -7.42 6.79
C HIS A 119 11.06 -7.05 7.19
N LEU A 120 10.22 -6.78 6.19
CA LEU A 120 8.86 -6.31 6.41
C LEU A 120 7.95 -7.44 6.92
N ARG A 121 7.08 -7.10 7.89
CA ARG A 121 6.05 -7.97 8.45
C ARG A 121 4.65 -7.49 8.17
N ALA A 122 4.49 -6.18 8.02
CA ALA A 122 3.23 -5.57 7.64
C ALA A 122 3.45 -4.27 6.86
N VAL A 123 2.46 -3.90 6.06
CA VAL A 123 2.39 -2.63 5.34
C VAL A 123 1.00 -2.06 5.53
N GLN A 124 0.93 -0.76 5.79
CA GLN A 124 -0.33 -0.02 5.87
C GLN A 124 -0.33 1.07 4.79
N LEU A 125 -1.41 1.14 4.04
CA LEU A 125 -1.56 2.06 2.90
C LEU A 125 -2.85 2.86 3.06
N LEU A 126 -2.79 4.16 2.79
CA LEU A 126 -3.97 4.97 2.53
C LEU A 126 -4.15 5.10 1.02
N LEU A 127 -5.33 4.72 0.54
CA LEU A 127 -5.69 4.67 -0.87
C LEU A 127 -6.82 5.68 -1.15
N PRO A 128 -6.59 6.72 -1.95
CA PRO A 128 -7.61 7.70 -2.31
C PRO A 128 -8.56 7.14 -3.38
N VAL A 129 -9.41 6.18 -3.00
CA VAL A 129 -10.34 5.48 -3.91
C VAL A 129 -11.30 6.44 -4.61
N GLN A 130 -11.70 7.53 -3.94
CA GLN A 130 -12.52 8.60 -4.51
C GLN A 130 -11.87 9.35 -5.68
N SER A 131 -10.57 9.15 -5.91
CA SER A 131 -9.86 9.71 -7.07
C SER A 131 -9.98 8.82 -8.32
N LEU A 132 -10.56 7.63 -8.20
CA LEU A 132 -10.83 6.71 -9.30
C LEU A 132 -12.17 7.04 -9.98
N ASP A 133 -12.24 6.82 -11.28
CA ASP A 133 -13.50 6.84 -12.01
C ASP A 133 -14.27 5.52 -11.74
N ALA A 134 -15.44 5.65 -11.09
CA ALA A 134 -16.34 4.54 -10.80
C ALA A 134 -17.21 4.11 -12.00
N SER A 135 -17.03 4.71 -13.19
CA SER A 135 -17.82 4.40 -14.37
C SER A 135 -17.70 2.92 -14.77
N PRO A 136 -18.80 2.23 -15.11
CA PRO A 136 -18.79 0.80 -15.43
C PRO A 136 -17.88 0.40 -16.62
N GLY A 137 -17.51 1.37 -17.47
CA GLY A 137 -16.64 1.19 -18.62
C GLY A 137 -15.16 1.45 -18.36
N ALA A 138 -14.79 1.95 -17.18
CA ALA A 138 -13.39 2.26 -16.88
C ALA A 138 -12.53 0.99 -16.89
N GLY A 139 -11.56 0.93 -17.80
CA GLY A 139 -10.76 -0.25 -18.10
C GLY A 139 -9.54 -0.43 -17.18
N ALA A 140 -9.53 0.15 -15.97
CA ALA A 140 -8.36 0.14 -15.08
C ALA A 140 -7.86 -1.26 -14.71
N VAL A 141 -8.72 -2.27 -14.75
CA VAL A 141 -8.34 -3.64 -14.45
C VAL A 141 -7.43 -4.25 -15.52
N MET A 142 -7.57 -3.85 -16.80
CA MET A 142 -6.77 -4.46 -17.88
C MET A 142 -5.26 -4.23 -17.74
N PRO A 143 -4.76 -3.02 -17.44
CA PRO A 143 -3.35 -2.82 -17.12
C PRO A 143 -2.88 -3.69 -15.96
N LEU A 144 -3.67 -3.79 -14.88
CA LEU A 144 -3.33 -4.62 -13.71
C LEU A 144 -3.23 -6.11 -14.09
N LEU A 145 -4.13 -6.62 -14.94
CA LEU A 145 -4.06 -8.02 -15.39
C LEU A 145 -2.85 -8.28 -16.30
N GLN A 146 -2.44 -7.30 -17.09
CA GLN A 146 -1.20 -7.39 -17.88
C GLN A 146 0.02 -7.45 -16.94
N ASP A 147 0.07 -6.59 -15.93
CA ASP A 147 1.15 -6.57 -14.94
C ASP A 147 1.17 -7.84 -14.08
N ALA A 148 0.01 -8.48 -13.84
CA ALA A 148 -0.08 -9.75 -13.12
C ALA A 148 0.75 -10.87 -13.77
N GLY A 149 0.92 -10.83 -15.09
CA GLY A 149 1.76 -11.78 -15.83
C GLY A 149 3.23 -11.80 -15.40
N TRP A 150 3.73 -10.71 -14.85
CA TRP A 150 5.08 -10.65 -14.26
C TRP A 150 5.25 -11.67 -13.12
N PHE A 151 4.27 -11.74 -12.23
CA PHE A 151 4.32 -12.62 -11.06
C PHE A 151 4.14 -14.11 -11.39
N ALA A 152 3.54 -14.43 -12.55
CA ALA A 152 3.37 -15.82 -12.98
C ALA A 152 4.72 -16.51 -13.27
N GLY A 153 5.77 -15.74 -13.62
CA GLY A 153 7.13 -16.25 -13.81
C GLY A 153 7.95 -16.37 -12.52
N GLY A 154 7.40 -15.98 -11.36
CA GLY A 154 8.10 -15.98 -10.08
C GLY A 154 8.33 -17.39 -9.48
N ASP A 155 9.24 -17.50 -8.51
CA ASP A 155 9.46 -18.74 -7.77
C ASP A 155 8.23 -19.05 -6.88
N PRO A 156 7.56 -20.19 -7.06
CA PRO A 156 6.40 -20.56 -6.23
C PRO A 156 6.69 -20.67 -4.72
N ARG A 157 7.97 -20.78 -4.33
CA ARG A 157 8.40 -20.81 -2.92
C ARG A 157 8.32 -19.46 -2.25
N LEU A 158 8.27 -18.38 -3.02
CA LEU A 158 8.11 -17.01 -2.52
C LEU A 158 6.66 -16.69 -2.13
N ARG A 159 5.71 -17.57 -2.46
CA ARG A 159 4.31 -17.40 -2.09
C ARG A 159 4.16 -17.28 -0.58
N ALA A 160 3.46 -16.24 -0.16
CA ALA A 160 3.27 -15.90 1.24
C ALA A 160 1.80 -15.91 1.63
N ARG A 161 1.48 -16.53 2.76
CA ARG A 161 0.15 -16.39 3.37
C ARG A 161 0.02 -15.00 3.96
N VAL A 162 -1.04 -14.31 3.56
CA VAL A 162 -1.27 -12.93 3.96
C VAL A 162 -2.69 -12.73 4.46
N ARG A 163 -2.84 -11.74 5.31
CA ARG A 163 -4.08 -11.14 5.72
C ARG A 163 -4.10 -9.70 5.23
N VAL A 164 -5.17 -9.32 4.55
CA VAL A 164 -5.36 -7.99 3.98
C VAL A 164 -6.67 -7.42 4.48
N THR A 165 -6.58 -6.39 5.30
CA THR A 165 -7.75 -5.71 5.88
C THR A 165 -7.97 -4.39 5.15
N LEU A 166 -9.19 -4.19 4.66
CA LEU A 166 -9.69 -2.91 4.18
C LEU A 166 -10.53 -2.28 5.28
N ASP A 167 -10.27 -1.01 5.58
CA ASP A 167 -10.96 -0.23 6.58
C ASP A 167 -11.48 1.08 5.96
N GLY A 168 -12.79 1.27 6.00
CA GLY A 168 -13.46 2.48 5.52
C GLY A 168 -13.62 3.55 6.59
N GLY A 169 -13.00 3.38 7.77
CA GLY A 169 -13.20 4.28 8.91
C GLY A 169 -14.66 4.32 9.33
N GLN A 170 -15.27 5.49 9.28
CA GLN A 170 -16.68 5.72 9.61
C GLN A 170 -17.63 5.36 8.45
N ASP A 171 -17.13 5.10 7.24
CA ASP A 171 -17.95 4.76 6.09
C ASP A 171 -18.19 3.23 6.01
N PRO A 172 -19.45 2.76 6.12
CA PRO A 172 -19.79 1.35 6.06
C PRO A 172 -19.73 0.75 4.65
N SER A 173 -19.48 1.54 3.62
CA SER A 173 -19.54 1.12 2.21
C SER A 173 -18.64 -0.08 1.92
N VAL A 174 -17.45 -0.15 2.53
CA VAL A 174 -16.52 -1.27 2.35
C VAL A 174 -17.10 -2.62 2.80
N ARG A 175 -17.87 -2.64 3.90
CA ARG A 175 -18.56 -3.87 4.37
C ARG A 175 -19.63 -4.30 3.38
N SER A 176 -20.40 -3.34 2.87
CA SER A 176 -21.43 -3.60 1.86
C SER A 176 -20.83 -4.05 0.52
N ALA A 177 -19.66 -3.52 0.16
CA ALA A 177 -18.94 -3.87 -1.06
C ALA A 177 -18.22 -5.24 -0.98
N ALA A 178 -17.95 -5.77 0.21
CA ALA A 178 -17.13 -6.97 0.41
C ALA A 178 -17.52 -8.19 -0.45
N PRO A 179 -18.80 -8.58 -0.59
CA PRO A 179 -19.17 -9.69 -1.46
C PRO A 179 -18.86 -9.43 -2.94
N GLY A 180 -19.01 -8.17 -3.37
CA GLY A 180 -18.67 -7.73 -4.72
C GLY A 180 -17.16 -7.77 -4.97
N ILE A 181 -16.38 -7.22 -4.04
CA ILE A 181 -14.91 -7.24 -4.09
C ILE A 181 -14.40 -8.69 -4.13
N LEU A 182 -14.93 -9.59 -3.29
CA LEU A 182 -14.56 -11.00 -3.29
C LEU A 182 -14.83 -11.67 -4.64
N ARG A 183 -16.02 -11.40 -5.20
CA ARG A 183 -16.38 -11.93 -6.53
C ARG A 183 -15.41 -11.41 -7.58
N TRP A 184 -15.11 -10.12 -7.58
CA TRP A 184 -14.15 -9.49 -8.48
C TRP A 184 -12.77 -10.14 -8.38
N VAL A 185 -12.24 -10.32 -7.17
CA VAL A 185 -10.94 -11.00 -6.95
C VAL A 185 -10.91 -12.41 -7.53
N ARG A 186 -12.03 -13.13 -7.50
CA ARG A 186 -12.14 -14.53 -7.98
C ARG A 186 -12.49 -14.65 -9.45
N GLU A 187 -13.07 -13.62 -10.05
CA GLU A 187 -13.51 -13.62 -11.45
C GLU A 187 -12.32 -13.52 -12.41
N PHE A 188 -11.29 -12.80 -12.01
CA PHE A 188 -10.10 -12.64 -12.83
C PHE A 188 -9.10 -13.76 -12.58
N ASP A 189 -8.65 -14.38 -13.68
CA ASP A 189 -7.56 -15.36 -13.68
C ASP A 189 -6.23 -14.62 -13.49
N GLN A 190 -5.87 -14.38 -12.24
CA GLN A 190 -4.65 -13.72 -11.83
C GLN A 190 -3.97 -14.52 -10.72
N ASP A 191 -2.67 -14.70 -10.84
CA ASP A 191 -1.89 -15.50 -9.91
C ASP A 191 -1.23 -14.69 -8.79
N VAL A 192 -1.48 -13.37 -8.72
CA VAL A 192 -0.85 -12.48 -7.72
C VAL A 192 -1.46 -12.68 -6.35
N PHE A 193 -2.80 -12.71 -6.26
CA PHE A 193 -3.49 -12.89 -4.98
C PHE A 193 -4.63 -13.90 -5.10
N ARG A 194 -4.53 -15.00 -4.39
CA ARG A 194 -5.58 -16.03 -4.26
C ARG A 194 -6.28 -15.86 -2.93
N CYS A 195 -7.54 -15.44 -2.96
CA CYS A 195 -8.34 -15.25 -1.76
C CYS A 195 -9.04 -16.55 -1.34
N ASP A 196 -8.70 -17.05 -0.17
CA ASP A 196 -9.25 -18.27 0.44
C ASP A 196 -10.55 -17.97 1.18
N ALA A 197 -10.55 -16.91 2.02
CA ALA A 197 -11.66 -16.55 2.90
C ALA A 197 -11.78 -15.04 3.10
N VAL A 198 -12.98 -14.60 3.49
CA VAL A 198 -13.28 -13.23 3.89
C VAL A 198 -13.96 -13.25 5.26
N SER A 199 -13.56 -12.35 6.13
CA SER A 199 -14.19 -12.11 7.43
C SER A 199 -14.58 -10.64 7.58
N VAL A 200 -15.70 -10.40 8.26
CA VAL A 200 -16.25 -9.07 8.56
C VAL A 200 -16.28 -8.87 10.08
N THR A 201 -15.27 -9.36 10.77
CA THR A 201 -15.16 -9.27 12.23
C THR A 201 -14.24 -8.13 12.63
N ASP A 202 -14.57 -7.49 13.74
CA ASP A 202 -13.76 -6.41 14.32
C ASP A 202 -12.54 -6.95 15.11
N ASP A 203 -12.50 -8.26 15.37
CA ASP A 203 -11.38 -8.96 16.00
C ASP A 203 -10.26 -9.21 14.97
N ASP A 204 -9.28 -8.33 14.95
CA ASP A 204 -8.07 -8.48 14.15
C ASP A 204 -6.85 -8.48 15.08
N ASP A 205 -6.12 -9.60 15.10
CA ASP A 205 -4.89 -9.76 15.88
C ASP A 205 -3.76 -8.80 15.41
N LEU A 206 -3.84 -8.30 14.18
CA LEU A 206 -2.92 -7.31 13.64
C LEU A 206 -3.57 -5.93 13.62
N VAL A 207 -3.93 -5.41 14.76
CA VAL A 207 -4.37 -4.02 14.87
C VAL A 207 -3.13 -3.12 14.87
N LEU A 208 -2.80 -2.56 13.70
CA LEU A 208 -1.89 -1.43 13.59
C LEU A 208 -2.69 -0.15 13.81
N GLU A 209 -2.20 0.73 14.65
CA GLU A 209 -2.76 2.07 14.75
C GLU A 209 -2.61 2.77 13.40
N PRO A 210 -3.63 3.53 12.94
CA PRO A 210 -3.49 4.31 11.73
C PRO A 210 -2.28 5.24 11.82
N ALA A 211 -1.41 5.17 10.82
CA ALA A 211 -0.21 5.99 10.79
C ALA A 211 -0.46 7.41 10.26
N VAL A 212 -1.72 7.73 9.95
CA VAL A 212 -2.20 9.04 9.50
C VAL A 212 -3.30 9.55 10.44
N ILE A 213 -3.48 10.86 10.48
CA ILE A 213 -4.51 11.50 11.31
C ILE A 213 -5.92 11.21 10.73
N ASP A 214 -6.92 11.20 11.60
CA ASP A 214 -8.30 10.78 11.29
C ASP A 214 -8.94 11.60 10.17
N GLU A 215 -8.62 12.88 10.06
CA GLU A 215 -9.18 13.80 9.05
C GLU A 215 -8.81 13.40 7.60
N VAL A 216 -7.75 12.61 7.42
CA VAL A 216 -7.26 12.22 6.09
C VAL A 216 -7.96 10.98 5.56
N TRP A 217 -8.56 10.15 6.43
CA TRP A 217 -9.13 8.85 6.03
C TRP A 217 -10.49 8.52 6.66
N LEU A 218 -11.16 9.47 7.30
CA LEU A 218 -12.42 9.28 8.02
C LEU A 218 -12.32 8.34 9.23
N GLY A 219 -11.18 8.34 9.93
CA GLY A 219 -11.00 7.55 11.16
C GLY A 219 -11.92 7.96 12.31
N PRO A 220 -11.93 7.25 13.42
CA PRO A 220 -11.29 5.98 13.69
C PRO A 220 -11.92 4.79 12.97
N ALA A 221 -11.20 3.68 12.93
CA ALA A 221 -11.56 2.45 12.24
C ALA A 221 -12.75 1.73 12.90
N HIS A 222 -13.82 1.53 12.15
CA HIS A 222 -15.00 0.79 12.63
C HIS A 222 -15.61 -0.13 11.57
N HIS A 223 -15.33 0.10 10.27
CA HIS A 223 -15.89 -0.70 9.19
C HIS A 223 -14.78 -1.44 8.45
N ARG A 224 -14.49 -2.67 8.89
CA ARG A 224 -13.40 -3.51 8.39
C ARG A 224 -13.90 -4.73 7.65
N VAL A 225 -13.13 -5.12 6.64
CA VAL A 225 -13.26 -6.39 5.92
C VAL A 225 -11.87 -6.97 5.74
N THR A 226 -11.67 -8.22 6.16
CA THR A 226 -10.38 -8.89 6.08
C THR A 226 -10.45 -10.03 5.08
N PHE A 227 -9.55 -10.02 4.12
CA PHE A 227 -9.31 -11.05 3.12
C PHE A 227 -8.12 -11.90 3.56
N HIS A 228 -8.30 -13.21 3.62
CA HIS A 228 -7.24 -14.16 3.90
C HIS A 228 -6.88 -14.87 2.60
N GLY A 229 -5.59 -14.98 2.31
CA GLY A 229 -5.19 -15.59 1.05
C GLY A 229 -3.68 -15.80 0.93
N THR A 230 -3.27 -16.05 -0.29
CA THR A 230 -1.88 -16.26 -0.66
C THR A 230 -1.47 -15.23 -1.71
N LEU A 231 -0.45 -14.46 -1.42
CA LEU A 231 0.18 -13.52 -2.33
C LEU A 231 1.30 -14.24 -3.11
N ALA A 232 1.52 -13.88 -4.36
CA ALA A 232 2.57 -14.48 -5.20
C ALA A 232 3.95 -14.40 -4.54
N GLU A 233 4.24 -13.24 -3.92
CA GLU A 233 5.44 -13.00 -3.13
C GLU A 233 5.18 -11.91 -2.10
N TRP A 234 5.92 -11.91 -1.00
CA TRP A 234 5.87 -10.85 -0.01
C TRP A 234 6.83 -9.73 -0.39
N SER A 235 6.41 -8.91 -1.34
CA SER A 235 7.17 -7.76 -1.85
C SER A 235 6.30 -6.51 -1.92
N LEU A 236 6.93 -5.32 -1.92
CA LEU A 236 6.21 -4.06 -2.10
C LEU A 236 5.61 -3.96 -3.51
N GLU A 237 6.20 -4.63 -4.51
CA GLU A 237 5.66 -4.69 -5.86
C GLU A 237 4.33 -5.45 -5.91
N ALA A 238 4.28 -6.67 -5.35
CA ALA A 238 3.05 -7.48 -5.28
C ALA A 238 1.98 -6.82 -4.41
N LEU A 239 2.37 -6.17 -3.30
CA LEU A 239 1.45 -5.41 -2.46
C LEU A 239 0.90 -4.17 -3.15
N GLY A 240 1.72 -3.49 -3.96
CA GLY A 240 1.30 -2.34 -4.77
C GLY A 240 0.26 -2.73 -5.81
N TRP A 241 0.50 -3.85 -6.50
CA TRP A 241 -0.46 -4.44 -7.43
C TRP A 241 -1.78 -4.78 -6.72
N LEU A 242 -1.70 -5.50 -5.61
CA LEU A 242 -2.88 -5.91 -4.84
C LEU A 242 -3.68 -4.71 -4.33
N ALA A 243 -3.01 -3.69 -3.82
CA ALA A 243 -3.66 -2.49 -3.32
C ALA A 243 -4.38 -1.72 -4.44
N ALA A 244 -3.76 -1.58 -5.62
CA ALA A 244 -4.39 -0.96 -6.78
C ALA A 244 -5.60 -1.78 -7.27
N PHE A 245 -5.49 -3.11 -7.28
CA PHE A 245 -6.56 -4.02 -7.68
C PHE A 245 -7.75 -3.97 -6.71
N LEU A 246 -7.50 -3.95 -5.40
CA LEU A 246 -8.55 -3.83 -4.39
C LEU A 246 -9.19 -2.44 -4.36
N ALA A 247 -8.42 -1.37 -4.65
CA ALA A 247 -8.96 -0.02 -4.79
C ALA A 247 -9.91 0.08 -5.98
N ASP A 248 -9.54 -0.46 -7.16
CA ASP A 248 -10.41 -0.53 -8.34
C ASP A 248 -11.68 -1.35 -8.04
N ALA A 249 -11.54 -2.52 -7.41
CA ALA A 249 -12.67 -3.33 -6.98
C ALA A 249 -13.59 -2.57 -6.01
N GLY A 250 -13.03 -1.88 -5.02
CA GLY A 250 -13.79 -1.06 -4.07
C GLY A 250 -14.60 0.03 -4.76
N SER A 251 -13.95 0.83 -5.62
CA SER A 251 -14.59 1.91 -6.39
C SER A 251 -15.77 1.38 -7.21
N ARG A 252 -15.60 0.28 -7.93
CA ARG A 252 -16.67 -0.35 -8.74
C ARG A 252 -17.83 -0.87 -7.92
N HIS A 253 -17.62 -1.19 -6.67
CA HIS A 253 -18.65 -1.68 -5.76
C HIS A 253 -19.16 -0.61 -4.78
N GLY A 254 -18.93 0.68 -5.09
CA GLY A 254 -19.56 1.80 -4.43
C GLY A 254 -18.77 2.38 -3.25
N VAL A 255 -17.51 2.01 -3.08
CA VAL A 255 -16.63 2.71 -2.14
C VAL A 255 -16.14 4.00 -2.81
N ALA A 256 -16.51 5.13 -2.22
CA ALA A 256 -16.22 6.47 -2.75
C ALA A 256 -15.44 7.34 -1.74
N THR A 257 -14.84 6.72 -0.75
CA THR A 257 -14.07 7.35 0.33
C THR A 257 -12.67 6.76 0.40
N PRO A 258 -11.70 7.43 1.05
CA PRO A 258 -10.40 6.85 1.27
C PRO A 258 -10.49 5.50 1.98
N LEU A 259 -9.65 4.55 1.57
CA LEU A 259 -9.52 3.25 2.21
C LEU A 259 -8.15 3.11 2.88
N MET A 260 -8.16 2.66 4.14
CA MET A 260 -6.96 2.17 4.80
C MET A 260 -6.83 0.67 4.50
N LEU A 261 -5.75 0.29 3.81
CA LEU A 261 -5.40 -1.11 3.59
C LEU A 261 -4.26 -1.48 4.53
N THR A 262 -4.44 -2.56 5.30
CA THR A 262 -3.37 -3.15 6.10
C THR A 262 -3.11 -4.56 5.62
N ALA A 263 -1.91 -4.83 5.15
CA ALA A 263 -1.45 -6.17 4.77
C ALA A 263 -0.42 -6.67 5.77
N GLY A 264 -0.53 -7.92 6.18
CA GLY A 264 0.43 -8.55 7.08
C GLY A 264 0.62 -10.03 6.77
N LEU A 265 1.81 -10.54 7.05
CA LEU A 265 2.08 -11.96 6.99
C LEU A 265 1.23 -12.70 8.04
N SER A 266 0.50 -13.71 7.59
CA SER A 266 -0.18 -14.62 8.50
C SER A 266 0.85 -15.56 9.14
N ALA A 267 0.76 -15.76 10.46
CA ALA A 267 1.52 -16.81 11.10
C ALA A 267 1.14 -18.15 10.46
N GLU A 268 2.12 -19.00 10.15
CA GLU A 268 1.81 -20.38 9.81
C GLU A 268 1.08 -21.03 10.98
N PRO A 269 -0.04 -21.74 10.75
CA PRO A 269 -0.62 -22.54 11.80
C PRO A 269 0.47 -23.50 12.28
N ASP A 270 0.71 -23.47 13.58
CA ASP A 270 1.72 -24.32 14.25
C ASP A 270 1.38 -25.80 13.98
N THR A 271 1.96 -26.37 12.93
CA THR A 271 1.78 -27.79 12.54
C THR A 271 2.57 -28.72 13.46
N ARG A 272 2.75 -28.34 14.73
CA ARG A 272 3.34 -29.19 15.77
C ARG A 272 2.25 -29.64 16.74
N LEU A 273 1.37 -30.51 16.28
CA LEU A 273 0.61 -31.43 17.14
C LEU A 273 0.15 -32.61 16.28
N GLY A 274 0.97 -33.62 16.22
CA GLY A 274 0.68 -34.93 15.66
C GLY A 274 1.76 -35.90 16.05
#